data_599b15287690701e0688ea33af9d9884
#
_entry.id   599b15287690701e0688ea33af9d9884
#
_cell.length_a   1.000
_cell.length_b   1.000
_cell.length_c   1.000
_cell.angle_alpha   90.00
_cell.angle_beta   90.00
_cell.angle_gamma   90.00
#
_symmetry.space_group_name_H-M   'P 1'
#
loop_
_entity.id
_entity.type
_entity.pdbx_description
1 polymer ?
#
loop_
_entity_poly.entity_id
_entity_poly.type
_entity_poly.pdbx_seq_one_letter_code
_entity_poly.pdbx_strand_id
1 'polypeptide(L)'
;MADIRTCEQCGKQFMPRREHARFCSARCRAAWNREYTGDPKAGMSALRWSITAMSDTTQRLPRMAAADRPRAFAVIGEAVWWVTIVDATLVRHHPGAYDAVLAGQIAAERQLIEGTLAGLRFVRNQIGDGADLAEFVESGAPGHGAGQGRITGWTWKPRPEPVLALLPPRGRVWEMTRYRAYQARLAGRTIGETFGRASAFLKLAAANAPSIARASARTGR
;
A
#
# COMPACT_ATOMS: atom_id res chain seq x y z
N MET A 1 -34.62 27.78 -6.53
CA MET A 1 -35.15 26.77 -5.59
C MET A 1 -34.02 25.87 -5.18
N ALA A 2 -33.78 25.67 -3.87
CA ALA A 2 -32.73 24.76 -3.43
C ALA A 2 -33.14 23.31 -3.74
N ASP A 3 -32.30 22.57 -4.44
CA ASP A 3 -32.53 21.17 -4.83
C ASP A 3 -32.39 20.28 -3.57
N ILE A 4 -33.51 19.80 -3.03
CA ILE A 4 -33.52 18.90 -1.86
C ILE A 4 -33.34 17.48 -2.38
N ARG A 5 -32.36 16.75 -1.85
CA ARG A 5 -32.03 15.36 -2.24
C ARG A 5 -32.22 14.41 -1.08
N THR A 6 -32.49 13.16 -1.44
CA THR A 6 -32.56 12.07 -0.48
C THR A 6 -31.19 11.39 -0.36
N CYS A 7 -30.70 11.22 0.85
CA CYS A 7 -29.44 10.56 1.14
C CYS A 7 -29.54 9.06 0.79
N GLU A 8 -28.68 8.57 -0.08
CA GLU A 8 -28.68 7.17 -0.52
C GLU A 8 -28.37 6.17 0.60
N GLN A 9 -27.75 6.62 1.70
CA GLN A 9 -27.44 5.75 2.83
C GLN A 9 -28.52 5.69 3.91
N CYS A 10 -29.12 6.83 4.28
CA CYS A 10 -30.04 6.88 5.42
C CYS A 10 -31.46 7.33 5.07
N GLY A 11 -31.76 7.61 3.82
CA GLY A 11 -33.06 8.05 3.33
C GLY A 11 -33.49 9.46 3.76
N LYS A 12 -32.69 10.18 4.54
CA LYS A 12 -33.03 11.56 5.00
C LYS A 12 -32.87 12.56 3.88
N GLN A 13 -33.80 13.49 3.78
CA GLN A 13 -33.67 14.65 2.91
C GLN A 13 -32.58 15.60 3.39
N PHE A 14 -31.80 16.16 2.48
CA PHE A 14 -30.75 17.13 2.80
C PHE A 14 -30.55 18.12 1.64
N MET A 15 -30.00 19.28 1.96
CA MET A 15 -29.58 20.25 0.97
C MET A 15 -28.13 19.97 0.56
N PRO A 16 -27.87 19.66 -0.71
CA PRO A 16 -26.52 19.34 -1.16
C PRO A 16 -25.64 20.60 -1.18
N ARG A 17 -24.45 20.52 -0.58
CA ARG A 17 -23.45 21.59 -0.68
C ARG A 17 -22.67 21.59 -1.99
N ARG A 18 -22.78 20.51 -2.77
CA ARG A 18 -22.16 20.31 -4.10
C ARG A 18 -23.14 19.60 -5.00
N GLU A 19 -23.10 19.92 -6.28
CA GLU A 19 -24.00 19.36 -7.29
C GLU A 19 -24.05 17.83 -7.32
N HIS A 20 -22.95 17.17 -6.99
CA HIS A 20 -22.87 15.69 -7.00
C HIS A 20 -23.00 15.05 -5.61
N ALA A 21 -23.50 15.76 -4.60
CA ALA A 21 -23.64 15.20 -3.27
C ALA A 21 -24.75 14.13 -3.24
N ARG A 22 -24.36 12.88 -2.93
CA ARG A 22 -25.25 11.71 -2.79
C ARG A 22 -25.59 11.42 -1.33
N PHE A 23 -24.82 11.96 -0.38
CA PHE A 23 -24.91 11.67 1.04
C PHE A 23 -25.04 12.93 1.87
N CYS A 24 -25.90 12.90 2.91
CA CYS A 24 -26.13 14.03 3.80
C CYS A 24 -24.92 14.35 4.71
N SER A 25 -23.99 13.43 4.88
CA SER A 25 -22.82 13.60 5.75
C SER A 25 -21.64 12.69 5.34
N ALA A 26 -20.45 13.01 5.84
CA ALA A 26 -19.27 12.16 5.70
C ALA A 26 -19.48 10.78 6.35
N ARG A 27 -20.27 10.71 7.44
CA ARG A 27 -20.63 9.47 8.12
C ARG A 27 -21.47 8.56 7.22
N CYS A 28 -22.47 9.11 6.53
CA CYS A 28 -23.32 8.35 5.59
C CYS A 28 -22.51 7.86 4.40
N ARG A 29 -21.62 8.68 3.86
CA ARG A 29 -20.71 8.27 2.78
C ARG A 29 -19.78 7.14 3.23
N ALA A 30 -19.24 7.23 4.44
CA ALA A 30 -18.38 6.17 4.99
C ALA A 30 -19.16 4.87 5.28
N ALA A 31 -20.43 4.97 5.75
CA ALA A 31 -21.30 3.81 5.94
C ALA A 31 -21.64 3.15 4.60
N TRP A 32 -22.07 3.94 3.60
CA TRP A 32 -22.32 3.45 2.24
C TRP A 32 -21.10 2.73 1.66
N ASN A 33 -19.93 3.34 1.76
CA ASN A 33 -18.71 2.71 1.27
C ASN A 33 -18.40 1.39 1.99
N ARG A 34 -18.74 1.24 3.27
CA ARG A 34 -18.59 -0.04 4.00
C ARG A 34 -19.58 -1.10 3.54
N GLU A 35 -20.82 -0.72 3.26
CA GLU A 35 -21.89 -1.63 2.88
C GLU A 35 -21.85 -1.99 1.39
N TYR A 36 -21.58 -1.01 0.53
CA TYR A 36 -21.62 -1.19 -0.92
C TYR A 36 -20.34 -1.74 -1.55
N THR A 37 -19.19 -1.60 -0.87
CA THR A 37 -17.96 -2.30 -1.27
C THR A 37 -17.95 -3.76 -0.80
N GLY A 38 -19.07 -4.24 -0.32
CA GLY A 38 -19.23 -5.49 0.41
C GLY A 38 -19.80 -6.66 -0.38
N ASP A 39 -19.59 -6.78 -1.70
CA ASP A 39 -19.60 -8.12 -2.26
C ASP A 39 -18.27 -8.81 -1.85
N PRO A 40 -18.31 -9.76 -0.88
CA PRO A 40 -17.11 -10.45 -0.44
C PRO A 40 -16.41 -11.18 -1.59
N LYS A 41 -17.16 -11.55 -2.65
CA LYS A 41 -16.63 -12.22 -3.83
C LYS A 41 -15.89 -11.25 -4.75
N ALA A 42 -16.41 -10.04 -4.94
CA ALA A 42 -15.73 -9.01 -5.74
C ALA A 42 -14.45 -8.52 -5.04
N GLY A 43 -14.50 -8.30 -3.73
CA GLY A 43 -13.33 -7.94 -2.92
C GLY A 43 -12.24 -9.02 -2.95
N MET A 44 -12.63 -10.29 -2.93
CA MET A 44 -11.71 -11.43 -3.03
C MET A 44 -11.06 -11.56 -4.41
N SER A 45 -11.80 -11.33 -5.49
CA SER A 45 -11.23 -11.32 -6.84
C SER A 45 -10.22 -10.19 -7.00
N ALA A 46 -10.57 -8.99 -6.53
CA ALA A 46 -9.67 -7.83 -6.55
C ALA A 46 -8.39 -8.08 -5.75
N LEU A 47 -8.49 -8.63 -4.55
CA LEU A 47 -7.33 -8.97 -3.73
C LEU A 47 -6.42 -10.00 -4.43
N ARG A 48 -7.00 -11.06 -5.03
CA ARG A 48 -6.23 -12.08 -5.76
C ARG A 48 -5.45 -11.46 -6.92
N TRP A 49 -6.10 -10.63 -7.74
CA TRP A 49 -5.42 -9.96 -8.86
C TRP A 49 -4.31 -9.02 -8.38
N SER A 50 -4.56 -8.27 -7.34
CA SER A 50 -3.56 -7.37 -6.76
C SER A 50 -2.35 -8.15 -6.22
N ILE A 51 -2.56 -9.31 -5.58
CA ILE A 51 -1.49 -10.19 -5.11
C ILE A 51 -0.71 -10.79 -6.28
N THR A 52 -1.38 -11.21 -7.34
CA THR A 52 -0.72 -11.70 -8.55
C THR A 52 0.14 -10.60 -9.15
N ALA A 53 -0.42 -9.42 -9.39
CA ALA A 53 0.30 -8.27 -9.93
C ALA A 53 1.49 -7.84 -9.04
N MET A 54 1.30 -7.81 -7.72
CA MET A 54 2.39 -7.58 -6.76
C MET A 54 3.49 -8.64 -6.89
N SER A 55 3.10 -9.91 -7.00
CA SER A 55 4.05 -11.02 -7.11
C SER A 55 4.86 -10.94 -8.40
N ASP A 56 4.18 -10.73 -9.52
CA ASP A 56 4.82 -10.62 -10.83
C ASP A 56 5.78 -9.42 -10.87
N THR A 57 5.36 -8.30 -10.33
CA THR A 57 6.20 -7.10 -10.27
C THR A 57 7.42 -7.31 -9.39
N THR A 58 7.23 -7.88 -8.18
CA THR A 58 8.36 -8.13 -7.27
C THR A 58 9.34 -9.17 -7.80
N GLN A 59 8.90 -10.14 -8.62
CA GLN A 59 9.78 -11.09 -9.29
C GLN A 59 10.61 -10.47 -10.43
N ARG A 60 10.16 -9.35 -11.00
CA ARG A 60 10.92 -8.61 -12.03
C ARG A 60 12.06 -7.78 -11.45
N LEU A 61 11.94 -7.33 -10.18
CA LEU A 61 12.92 -6.47 -9.52
C LEU A 61 14.37 -7.03 -9.58
N PRO A 62 14.62 -8.32 -9.28
CA PRO A 62 15.98 -8.87 -9.32
C PRO A 62 16.60 -8.94 -10.73
N ARG A 63 15.79 -8.79 -11.76
CA ARG A 63 16.21 -8.89 -13.17
C ARG A 63 16.50 -7.55 -13.83
N MET A 64 16.31 -6.45 -13.08
CA MET A 64 16.52 -5.09 -13.62
C MET A 64 18.01 -4.80 -13.73
N ALA A 65 18.45 -4.42 -14.93
CA ALA A 65 19.80 -3.93 -15.15
C ALA A 65 19.93 -2.51 -14.57
N ALA A 66 21.06 -2.20 -13.93
CA ALA A 66 21.34 -0.86 -13.42
C ALA A 66 21.40 0.20 -14.55
N ALA A 67 21.74 -0.23 -15.77
CA ALA A 67 21.82 0.64 -16.95
C ALA A 67 20.45 1.01 -17.54
N ASP A 68 19.41 0.20 -17.33
CA ASP A 68 18.06 0.44 -17.89
C ASP A 68 17.18 1.18 -16.86
N ARG A 69 17.51 2.45 -16.64
CA ARG A 69 16.80 3.33 -15.68
C ARG A 69 15.30 3.46 -15.97
N PRO A 70 14.84 3.74 -17.18
CA PRO A 70 13.42 3.90 -17.45
C PRO A 70 12.61 2.66 -17.08
N ARG A 71 13.11 1.47 -17.44
CA ARG A 71 12.48 0.19 -17.10
C ARG A 71 12.51 -0.09 -15.61
N ALA A 72 13.63 0.21 -14.95
CA ALA A 72 13.75 0.06 -13.50
C ALA A 72 12.75 0.94 -12.76
N PHE A 73 12.62 2.20 -13.13
CA PHE A 73 11.65 3.13 -12.53
C PHE A 73 10.21 2.67 -12.73
N ALA A 74 9.85 2.20 -13.92
CA ALA A 74 8.54 1.65 -14.18
C ALA A 74 8.23 0.46 -13.27
N VAL A 75 9.13 -0.51 -13.16
CA VAL A 75 8.94 -1.71 -12.32
C VAL A 75 8.92 -1.36 -10.83
N ILE A 76 9.78 -0.45 -10.36
CA ILE A 76 9.77 -0.01 -8.96
C ILE A 76 8.48 0.75 -8.64
N GLY A 77 8.04 1.64 -9.52
CA GLY A 77 6.77 2.36 -9.37
C GLY A 77 5.56 1.42 -9.29
N GLU A 78 5.49 0.43 -10.18
CA GLU A 78 4.48 -0.64 -10.12
C GLU A 78 4.55 -1.41 -8.79
N ALA A 79 5.75 -1.76 -8.31
CA ALA A 79 5.91 -2.49 -7.06
C ALA A 79 5.44 -1.67 -5.85
N VAL A 80 5.78 -0.38 -5.79
CA VAL A 80 5.26 0.57 -4.77
C VAL A 80 3.73 0.58 -4.81
N TRP A 81 3.15 0.71 -6.01
CA TRP A 81 1.72 0.77 -6.20
C TRP A 81 1.02 -0.49 -5.72
N TRP A 82 1.43 -1.66 -6.22
CA TRP A 82 0.77 -2.92 -5.89
C TRP A 82 0.95 -3.33 -4.44
N VAL A 83 2.13 -3.16 -3.84
CA VAL A 83 2.35 -3.44 -2.42
C VAL A 83 1.42 -2.58 -1.55
N THR A 84 1.31 -1.29 -1.85
CA THR A 84 0.46 -0.39 -1.06
C THR A 84 -1.04 -0.61 -1.29
N ILE A 85 -1.46 -1.08 -2.47
CA ILE A 85 -2.85 -1.49 -2.75
C ILE A 85 -3.21 -2.75 -1.97
N VAL A 86 -2.37 -3.80 -2.02
CA VAL A 86 -2.61 -5.05 -1.27
C VAL A 86 -2.66 -4.78 0.23
N ASP A 87 -1.71 -3.99 0.74
CA ASP A 87 -1.66 -3.57 2.14
C ASP A 87 -2.94 -2.84 2.56
N ALA A 88 -3.35 -1.81 1.83
CA ALA A 88 -4.58 -1.07 2.11
C ALA A 88 -5.84 -1.94 2.03
N THR A 89 -5.88 -2.89 1.09
CA THR A 89 -6.99 -3.81 0.92
C THR A 89 -7.09 -4.78 2.10
N LEU A 90 -5.97 -5.35 2.54
CA LEU A 90 -5.93 -6.25 3.69
C LEU A 90 -6.32 -5.54 4.98
N VAL A 91 -5.75 -4.37 5.27
CA VAL A 91 -6.09 -3.56 6.45
C VAL A 91 -7.57 -3.18 6.44
N ARG A 92 -8.15 -2.87 5.29
CA ARG A 92 -9.55 -2.42 5.19
C ARG A 92 -10.56 -3.56 5.26
N HIS A 93 -10.28 -4.67 4.58
CA HIS A 93 -11.27 -5.72 4.35
C HIS A 93 -10.98 -7.02 5.10
N HIS A 94 -9.74 -7.23 5.54
CA HIS A 94 -9.30 -8.43 6.24
C HIS A 94 -8.43 -8.10 7.48
N PRO A 95 -8.83 -7.12 8.33
CA PRO A 95 -8.01 -6.67 9.45
C PRO A 95 -7.64 -7.83 10.40
N GLY A 96 -8.57 -8.73 10.69
CA GLY A 96 -8.30 -9.86 11.58
C GLY A 96 -7.19 -10.80 11.09
N ALA A 97 -7.12 -11.06 9.78
CA ALA A 97 -6.04 -11.86 9.19
C ALA A 97 -4.71 -11.10 9.18
N TYR A 98 -4.76 -9.81 8.86
CA TYR A 98 -3.59 -8.93 8.88
C TYR A 98 -2.98 -8.84 10.27
N ASP A 99 -3.81 -8.53 11.28
CA ASP A 99 -3.38 -8.35 12.67
C ASP A 99 -2.89 -9.66 13.28
N ALA A 100 -3.55 -10.79 12.99
CA ALA A 100 -3.11 -12.10 13.48
C ALA A 100 -1.72 -12.49 12.97
N VAL A 101 -1.44 -12.28 11.68
CA VAL A 101 -0.12 -12.56 11.10
C VAL A 101 0.92 -11.61 11.65
N LEU A 102 0.58 -10.32 11.84
CA LEU A 102 1.48 -9.33 12.41
C LEU A 102 1.78 -9.63 13.88
N ALA A 103 0.78 -10.00 14.66
CA ALA A 103 0.94 -10.38 16.08
C ALA A 103 1.77 -11.66 16.25
N GLY A 104 1.73 -12.57 15.29
CA GLY A 104 2.56 -13.78 15.27
C GLY A 104 4.05 -13.53 15.00
N GLN A 105 4.44 -12.32 14.59
CA GLN A 105 5.85 -11.96 14.41
C GLN A 105 6.49 -11.58 15.73
N ILE A 106 7.80 -11.83 15.87
CA ILE A 106 8.58 -11.27 16.98
C ILE A 106 8.58 -9.74 16.90
N ALA A 107 8.72 -9.07 18.04
CA ALA A 107 8.58 -7.60 18.13
C ALA A 107 9.46 -6.83 17.14
N ALA A 108 10.72 -7.26 16.96
CA ALA A 108 11.64 -6.63 16.03
C ALA A 108 11.19 -6.75 14.56
N GLU A 109 10.73 -7.94 14.14
CA GLU A 109 10.24 -8.16 12.78
C GLU A 109 8.92 -7.43 12.54
N ARG A 110 8.02 -7.40 13.52
CA ARG A 110 6.78 -6.61 13.45
C ARG A 110 7.07 -5.14 13.18
N GLN A 111 7.94 -4.52 13.99
CA GLN A 111 8.33 -3.11 13.80
C GLN A 111 8.99 -2.87 12.43
N LEU A 112 9.74 -3.84 11.94
CA LEU A 112 10.39 -3.75 10.65
C LEU A 112 9.38 -3.82 9.50
N ILE A 113 8.39 -4.72 9.57
CA ILE A 113 7.30 -4.84 8.60
C ILE A 113 6.46 -3.56 8.59
N GLU A 114 5.97 -3.12 9.76
CA GLU A 114 5.15 -1.92 9.90
C GLU A 114 5.87 -0.67 9.37
N GLY A 115 7.13 -0.51 9.73
CA GLY A 115 7.95 0.61 9.26
C GLY A 115 8.22 0.55 7.76
N THR A 116 8.47 -0.65 7.20
CA THR A 116 8.66 -0.84 5.76
C THR A 116 7.40 -0.45 4.98
N LEU A 117 6.22 -0.93 5.39
CA LEU A 117 4.96 -0.60 4.76
C LEU A 117 4.61 0.89 4.90
N ALA A 118 4.86 1.48 6.08
CA ALA A 118 4.67 2.92 6.29
C ALA A 118 5.59 3.76 5.38
N GLY A 119 6.86 3.37 5.22
CA GLY A 119 7.81 4.01 4.31
C GLY A 119 7.38 3.89 2.84
N LEU A 120 6.88 2.73 2.41
CA LEU A 120 6.36 2.55 1.05
C LEU A 120 5.09 3.39 0.79
N ARG A 121 4.22 3.56 1.79
CA ARG A 121 3.06 4.47 1.71
C ARG A 121 3.52 5.93 1.57
N PHE A 122 4.62 6.34 2.22
CA PHE A 122 5.22 7.65 2.01
C PHE A 122 5.64 7.83 0.55
N VAL A 123 6.44 6.91 0.01
CA VAL A 123 6.89 6.97 -1.40
C VAL A 123 5.71 7.08 -2.36
N ARG A 124 4.68 6.22 -2.18
CA ARG A 124 3.47 6.24 -3.02
C ARG A 124 2.76 7.59 -2.99
N ASN A 125 2.62 8.20 -1.79
CA ASN A 125 1.95 9.49 -1.65
C ASN A 125 2.72 10.59 -2.35
N GLN A 126 4.03 10.65 -2.15
CA GLN A 126 4.89 11.67 -2.78
C GLN A 126 4.88 11.56 -4.31
N ILE A 127 4.92 10.34 -4.87
CA ILE A 127 4.77 10.12 -6.32
C ILE A 127 3.37 10.55 -6.79
N GLY A 128 2.33 10.23 -6.02
CA GLY A 128 0.96 10.67 -6.30
C GLY A 128 0.77 12.19 -6.27
N ASP A 129 1.59 12.89 -5.48
CA ASP A 129 1.63 14.35 -5.36
C ASP A 129 2.59 15.00 -6.39
N GLY A 130 3.19 14.22 -7.30
CA GLY A 130 3.97 14.70 -8.42
C GLY A 130 5.51 14.59 -8.27
N ALA A 131 6.01 13.96 -7.19
CA ALA A 131 7.45 13.72 -7.06
C ALA A 131 7.93 12.67 -8.07
N ASP A 132 9.12 12.86 -8.64
CA ASP A 132 9.75 11.88 -9.52
C ASP A 132 10.30 10.69 -8.70
N LEU A 133 10.06 9.47 -9.16
CA LEU A 133 10.63 8.27 -8.54
C LEU A 133 12.18 8.31 -8.53
N ALA A 134 12.79 8.97 -9.49
CA ALA A 134 14.24 9.19 -9.54
C ALA A 134 14.79 9.95 -8.32
N GLU A 135 13.93 10.67 -7.62
CA GLU A 135 14.30 11.31 -6.36
C GLU A 135 14.43 10.34 -5.19
N PHE A 136 13.80 9.17 -5.27
CA PHE A 136 13.75 8.15 -4.22
C PHE A 136 14.72 7.00 -4.44
N VAL A 137 15.15 6.73 -5.67
CA VAL A 137 15.97 5.57 -5.98
C VAL A 137 17.23 5.94 -6.75
N GLU A 138 18.28 5.17 -6.53
CA GLU A 138 19.53 5.26 -7.28
C GLU A 138 20.07 3.86 -7.59
N SER A 139 20.79 3.76 -8.71
CA SER A 139 21.60 2.58 -8.99
C SER A 139 22.89 2.69 -8.18
N GLY A 140 23.02 1.87 -7.13
CA GLY A 140 24.28 1.74 -6.42
C GLY A 140 25.34 1.11 -7.32
N ALA A 141 26.57 1.62 -7.29
CA ALA A 141 27.73 0.82 -7.67
C ALA A 141 27.74 -0.45 -6.78
N PRO A 142 28.29 -1.59 -7.24
CA PRO A 142 28.40 -2.78 -6.42
C PRO A 142 29.20 -2.40 -5.17
N GLY A 143 28.46 -2.11 -4.09
CA GLY A 143 29.02 -1.67 -2.82
C GLY A 143 29.87 -2.79 -2.24
N HIS A 144 31.02 -2.44 -1.69
CA HIS A 144 31.92 -3.28 -0.92
C HIS A 144 31.22 -3.81 0.36
N GLY A 145 30.32 -4.77 0.19
CA GLY A 145 29.63 -5.49 1.26
C GLY A 145 29.52 -6.94 0.83
N ALA A 146 30.54 -7.72 1.13
CA ALA A 146 30.62 -9.13 0.83
C ALA A 146 29.46 -9.90 1.46
N GLY A 147 28.51 -10.30 0.65
CA GLY A 147 27.45 -11.24 0.97
C GLY A 147 26.89 -11.77 -0.35
N GLN A 148 27.14 -13.05 -0.61
CA GLN A 148 26.75 -13.76 -1.81
C GLN A 148 25.26 -13.62 -2.11
N GLY A 149 24.94 -12.91 -3.18
CA GLY A 149 23.62 -12.80 -3.79
C GLY A 149 23.61 -11.62 -4.75
N ARG A 150 23.33 -11.85 -6.01
CA ARG A 150 23.16 -10.82 -7.04
C ARG A 150 21.98 -9.92 -6.66
N ILE A 151 22.20 -9.02 -5.70
CA ILE A 151 21.21 -8.01 -5.32
C ILE A 151 21.27 -6.95 -6.41
N THR A 152 20.13 -6.65 -6.99
CA THR A 152 19.96 -5.51 -7.89
C THR A 152 20.58 -4.28 -7.26
N GLY A 153 21.50 -3.61 -7.95
CA GLY A 153 22.20 -2.43 -7.47
C GLY A 153 21.31 -1.18 -7.28
N TRP A 154 20.01 -1.35 -7.03
CA TRP A 154 19.07 -0.28 -6.77
C TRP A 154 18.80 -0.13 -5.28
N THR A 155 18.95 1.10 -4.76
CA THR A 155 18.79 1.46 -3.35
C THR A 155 17.85 2.65 -3.20
N TRP A 156 17.23 2.77 -2.02
CA TRP A 156 16.46 3.93 -1.63
C TRP A 156 17.39 5.07 -1.20
N LYS A 157 17.21 6.26 -1.77
CA LYS A 157 17.93 7.47 -1.36
C LYS A 157 17.39 8.01 -0.05
N PRO A 158 18.22 8.55 0.85
CA PRO A 158 17.76 9.46 1.89
C PRO A 158 17.02 10.67 1.28
N ARG A 159 15.94 11.11 1.91
CA ARG A 159 15.15 12.27 1.45
C ARG A 159 15.20 13.41 2.46
N PRO A 160 15.22 14.67 2.03
CA PRO A 160 14.98 15.78 2.93
C PRO A 160 13.59 15.72 3.53
N GLU A 161 13.40 16.42 4.64
CA GLU A 161 12.08 16.53 5.28
C GLU A 161 11.08 17.17 4.32
N PRO A 162 9.88 16.56 4.14
CA PRO A 162 8.90 17.07 3.20
C PRO A 162 8.25 18.36 3.72
N VAL A 163 7.96 19.28 2.82
CA VAL A 163 7.19 20.48 3.12
C VAL A 163 5.70 20.13 3.21
N LEU A 164 5.17 20.03 4.42
CA LEU A 164 3.80 19.60 4.67
C LEU A 164 2.81 20.77 4.92
N ALA A 165 3.20 22.00 4.58
CA ALA A 165 2.41 23.21 4.89
C ALA A 165 0.99 23.17 4.30
N LEU A 166 0.81 22.55 3.13
CA LEU A 166 -0.48 22.45 2.44
C LEU A 166 -1.41 21.37 3.00
N LEU A 167 -0.90 20.46 3.83
CA LEU A 167 -1.72 19.42 4.42
C LEU A 167 -2.46 19.92 5.68
N PRO A 168 -3.69 19.42 5.94
CA PRO A 168 -4.37 19.68 7.21
C PRO A 168 -3.59 19.08 8.38
N PRO A 169 -3.73 19.58 9.62
CA PRO A 169 -2.90 19.18 10.77
C PRO A 169 -2.78 17.66 10.98
N ARG A 170 -3.91 16.94 10.89
CA ARG A 170 -3.89 15.46 10.97
C ARG A 170 -3.09 14.80 9.85
N GLY A 171 -3.22 15.32 8.63
CA GLY A 171 -2.46 14.86 7.47
C GLY A 171 -0.95 15.02 7.65
N ARG A 172 -0.52 16.15 8.23
CA ARG A 172 0.90 16.41 8.54
C ARG A 172 1.49 15.38 9.50
N VAL A 173 0.77 15.06 10.58
CA VAL A 173 1.21 14.07 11.57
C VAL A 173 1.38 12.70 10.92
N TRP A 174 0.41 12.26 10.13
CA TRP A 174 0.47 10.98 9.44
C TRP A 174 1.61 10.92 8.41
N GLU A 175 1.77 11.96 7.61
CA GLU A 175 2.80 11.99 6.59
C GLU A 175 4.20 12.09 7.19
N MET A 176 4.38 12.85 8.27
CA MET A 176 5.63 12.91 9.03
C MET A 176 5.99 11.56 9.65
N THR A 177 5.01 10.81 10.17
CA THR A 177 5.23 9.46 10.70
C THR A 177 5.71 8.52 9.61
N ARG A 178 5.13 8.58 8.42
CA ARG A 178 5.53 7.80 7.24
C ARG A 178 6.91 8.20 6.73
N TYR A 179 7.21 9.49 6.69
CA TYR A 179 8.54 10.00 6.35
C TYR A 179 9.62 9.46 7.30
N ARG A 180 9.38 9.52 8.61
CA ARG A 180 10.31 8.96 9.60
C ARG A 180 10.51 7.46 9.42
N ALA A 181 9.45 6.74 9.12
CA ALA A 181 9.51 5.31 8.79
C ALA A 181 10.32 5.05 7.51
N TYR A 182 10.14 5.86 6.46
CA TYR A 182 10.95 5.82 5.25
C TYR A 182 12.43 5.99 5.56
N GLN A 183 12.81 7.03 6.29
CA GLN A 183 14.20 7.29 6.67
C GLN A 183 14.81 6.16 7.49
N ALA A 184 14.05 5.61 8.45
CA ALA A 184 14.55 4.58 9.34
C ALA A 184 14.63 3.17 8.70
N ARG A 185 13.78 2.88 7.70
CA ARG A 185 13.57 1.51 7.22
C ARG A 185 13.84 1.30 5.73
N LEU A 186 13.77 2.35 4.92
CA LEU A 186 14.01 2.27 3.47
C LEU A 186 15.32 2.94 3.08
N ALA A 187 15.55 4.18 3.49
CA ALA A 187 16.73 4.95 3.10
C ALA A 187 18.04 4.15 3.29
N GLY A 188 18.85 4.06 2.24
CA GLY A 188 20.08 3.26 2.20
C GLY A 188 19.88 1.75 2.07
N ARG A 189 18.64 1.24 2.05
CA ARG A 189 18.37 -0.19 1.87
C ARG A 189 18.16 -0.53 0.40
N THR A 190 18.36 -1.81 0.07
CA THR A 190 18.12 -2.27 -1.29
C THR A 190 16.61 -2.37 -1.59
N ILE A 191 16.26 -2.09 -2.83
CA ILE A 191 14.90 -2.23 -3.33
C ILE A 191 14.41 -3.67 -3.17
N GLY A 192 15.24 -4.65 -3.51
CA GLY A 192 14.90 -6.07 -3.41
C GLY A 192 14.58 -6.53 -1.99
N GLU A 193 15.38 -6.11 -1.00
CA GLU A 193 15.15 -6.42 0.41
C GLU A 193 13.82 -5.83 0.92
N THR A 194 13.55 -4.56 0.57
CA THR A 194 12.32 -3.86 0.95
C THR A 194 11.08 -4.57 0.44
N PHE A 195 11.03 -4.84 -0.87
CA PHE A 195 9.88 -5.47 -1.49
C PHE A 195 9.77 -6.97 -1.17
N GLY A 196 10.89 -7.66 -1.00
CA GLY A 196 10.91 -9.05 -0.55
C GLY A 196 10.18 -9.22 0.79
N ARG A 197 10.55 -8.40 1.78
CA ARG A 197 9.91 -8.42 3.10
C ARG A 197 8.43 -8.04 3.04
N ALA A 198 8.11 -6.92 2.42
CA ALA A 198 6.73 -6.44 2.31
C ALA A 198 5.82 -7.47 1.62
N SER A 199 6.26 -8.02 0.47
CA SER A 199 5.46 -8.99 -0.29
C SER A 199 5.30 -10.33 0.45
N ALA A 200 6.32 -10.80 1.17
CA ALA A 200 6.23 -12.03 1.95
C ALA A 200 5.17 -11.92 3.05
N PHE A 201 5.19 -10.83 3.82
CA PHE A 201 4.18 -10.56 4.84
C PHE A 201 2.77 -10.45 4.26
N LEU A 202 2.58 -9.67 3.20
CA LEU A 202 1.27 -9.45 2.59
C LEU A 202 0.68 -10.73 1.98
N LYS A 203 1.50 -11.59 1.38
CA LYS A 203 1.08 -12.92 0.89
C LYS A 203 0.62 -13.80 2.03
N LEU A 204 1.35 -13.81 3.15
CA LEU A 204 0.99 -14.59 4.32
C LEU A 204 -0.33 -14.08 4.94
N ALA A 205 -0.50 -12.77 5.09
CA ALA A 205 -1.74 -12.18 5.58
C ALA A 205 -2.94 -12.50 4.66
N ALA A 206 -2.74 -12.45 3.34
CA ALA A 206 -3.77 -12.80 2.38
C ALA A 206 -4.14 -14.29 2.41
N ALA A 207 -3.17 -15.19 2.59
CA ALA A 207 -3.42 -16.63 2.73
C ALA A 207 -4.25 -16.96 3.99
N ASN A 208 -4.15 -16.16 5.03
CA ASN A 208 -4.93 -16.29 6.27
C ASN A 208 -6.30 -15.60 6.22
N ALA A 209 -6.66 -14.92 5.13
CA ALA A 209 -7.96 -14.26 4.99
C ALA A 209 -9.10 -15.30 4.87
N PRO A 210 -10.14 -15.28 5.74
CA PRO A 210 -11.10 -16.38 5.91
C PRO A 210 -11.92 -16.75 4.67
N SER A 211 -12.02 -15.87 3.71
CA SER A 211 -12.81 -16.05 2.48
C SER A 211 -12.14 -16.91 1.42
N ILE A 212 -10.83 -17.19 1.53
CA ILE A 212 -10.12 -18.07 0.59
C ILE A 212 -10.38 -19.55 0.93
N ALA A 213 -10.40 -19.90 2.21
CA ALA A 213 -10.57 -21.27 2.66
C ALA A 213 -12.04 -21.80 2.56
N ARG A 214 -13.04 -20.91 2.70
CA ARG A 214 -14.46 -21.32 2.71
C ARG A 214 -15.11 -21.45 1.34
N ALA A 215 -14.59 -20.82 0.30
CA ALA A 215 -15.11 -20.96 -1.06
C ALA A 215 -14.84 -22.36 -1.63
N SER A 216 -13.69 -22.96 -1.32
CA SER A 216 -13.33 -24.31 -1.77
C SER A 216 -14.09 -25.44 -1.08
N ALA A 217 -14.55 -25.23 0.16
CA ALA A 217 -15.28 -26.24 0.92
C ALA A 217 -16.80 -26.31 0.59
N ARG A 218 -17.36 -25.31 -0.11
CA ARG A 218 -18.79 -25.26 -0.47
C ARG A 218 -19.11 -25.73 -1.89
N THR A 219 -18.13 -25.93 -2.74
CA THR A 219 -18.32 -26.47 -4.11
C THR A 219 -18.17 -27.99 -4.19
N GLY A 220 -18.01 -28.67 -3.06
CA GLY A 220 -17.88 -30.13 -2.96
C GLY A 220 -19.05 -30.83 -2.30
N ARG A 221 -20.30 -30.32 -2.49
CA ARG A 221 -21.51 -31.09 -2.16
C ARG A 221 -22.55 -30.93 -3.26
#